data_7d4ff178c3596e56cfb784fc0b966fc6
#
_entry.id   7d4ff178c3596e56cfb784fc0b966fc6
#
_cell.length_a   1.000
_cell.length_b   1.000
_cell.length_c   1.000
_cell.angle_alpha   90.00
_cell.angle_beta   90.00
_cell.angle_gamma   90.00
#
_symmetry.space_group_name_H-M   'P 1'
#
loop_
_entity.id
_entity.type
_entity.pdbx_description
1 polymer ?
#
loop_
_entity_poly.entity_id
_entity_poly.type
_entity_poly.pdbx_seq_one_letter_code
_entity_poly.pdbx_strand_id
1 'polypeptide(L)'
;MSQIKEIAIIGHFGGNEEILDGQTVKTKILYNELKNATGWKIKKVDTYYKSKKPLKLLWDTIKCLLTTKHIIILLSRNGMRFYFPVLSFFLNLLGTKVYHDLIGGSLDKLVQQYPDFKDYLNNFKVNWVESDGLKQRLYKLGITNCEVIPNFKRLNVLSQYCEEYAEPYRFCIFSRVMKEKGVETAIDAVEAINKSFGREVCKLDIYGRVDDSYKTRFEELMQTVSSSISYQGMVPYDKSVEAIKDYYALLFPTYWDGEGFPGTIVDAFSAGLPVIATNWNCNAEIVDDMGNGIIYPNEDIKNLRSAIEWCISHKKEVINWKKSCLEKAREYQPDNYIKQIIRTIEE
;
A
#
# COMPACT_ATOMS: atom_id res chain seq x y z
N MET A 1 28.91 0.24 -22.37
CA MET A 1 27.72 -0.33 -21.73
C MET A 1 26.67 -0.59 -22.80
N SER A 2 26.17 -1.81 -22.97
CA SER A 2 25.08 -2.07 -23.92
C SER A 2 23.81 -1.46 -23.38
N GLN A 3 23.22 -0.54 -24.16
CA GLN A 3 21.98 0.11 -23.79
C GLN A 3 20.88 -0.96 -23.66
N ILE A 4 20.26 -1.08 -22.49
CA ILE A 4 19.12 -1.98 -22.28
C ILE A 4 17.99 -1.55 -23.19
N LYS A 5 17.50 -2.48 -24.01
CA LYS A 5 16.39 -2.21 -24.97
C LYS A 5 15.10 -2.89 -24.57
N GLU A 6 15.18 -3.95 -23.76
CA GLU A 6 14.02 -4.76 -23.40
C GLU A 6 14.12 -5.29 -21.97
N ILE A 7 13.02 -5.19 -21.24
CA ILE A 7 12.83 -5.79 -19.90
C ILE A 7 11.49 -6.52 -19.86
N ALA A 8 11.26 -7.29 -18.80
CA ALA A 8 9.94 -7.88 -18.55
C ALA A 8 9.46 -7.56 -17.13
N ILE A 9 8.15 -7.51 -16.97
CA ILE A 9 7.49 -7.43 -15.66
C ILE A 9 6.55 -8.62 -15.52
N ILE A 10 6.79 -9.44 -14.49
CA ILE A 10 5.92 -10.53 -14.07
C ILE A 10 5.17 -10.07 -12.85
N GLY A 11 3.86 -9.85 -12.98
CA GLY A 11 3.05 -9.30 -11.89
C GLY A 11 1.56 -9.41 -12.18
N HIS A 12 0.75 -8.90 -11.26
CA HIS A 12 -0.71 -8.91 -11.41
C HIS A 12 -1.17 -7.61 -12.09
N PHE A 13 -1.55 -7.70 -13.37
CA PHE A 13 -2.05 -6.53 -14.12
C PHE A 13 -3.58 -6.45 -14.16
N GLY A 14 -4.28 -7.52 -13.73
CA GLY A 14 -5.74 -7.54 -13.68
C GLY A 14 -6.42 -7.91 -14.99
N GLY A 15 -5.70 -8.37 -15.99
CA GLY A 15 -6.28 -8.70 -17.31
C GLY A 15 -6.96 -7.48 -17.95
N ASN A 16 -8.24 -7.65 -18.28
CA ASN A 16 -9.10 -6.59 -18.83
C ASN A 16 -10.05 -6.01 -17.77
N GLU A 17 -9.89 -6.37 -16.50
CA GLU A 17 -10.76 -5.92 -15.42
C GLU A 17 -10.15 -4.73 -14.67
N GLU A 18 -10.98 -3.80 -14.21
CA GLU A 18 -10.56 -2.73 -13.28
C GLU A 18 -10.46 -3.28 -11.86
N ILE A 19 -9.31 -3.87 -11.55
CA ILE A 19 -9.02 -4.37 -10.21
C ILE A 19 -8.26 -3.29 -9.44
N LEU A 20 -8.80 -2.90 -8.29
CA LEU A 20 -8.28 -1.80 -7.45
C LEU A 20 -7.55 -2.32 -6.20
N ASP A 21 -7.04 -3.56 -6.21
CA ASP A 21 -6.19 -4.04 -5.12
C ASP A 21 -4.77 -3.45 -5.20
N GLY A 22 -4.09 -3.35 -4.04
CA GLY A 22 -2.77 -2.72 -3.94
C GLY A 22 -1.71 -3.36 -4.84
N GLN A 23 -1.76 -4.69 -5.05
CA GLN A 23 -0.82 -5.39 -5.93
C GLN A 23 -1.00 -4.97 -7.39
N THR A 24 -2.23 -4.97 -7.87
CA THR A 24 -2.56 -4.57 -9.26
C THR A 24 -2.20 -3.11 -9.51
N VAL A 25 -2.54 -2.24 -8.58
CA VAL A 25 -2.25 -0.80 -8.67
C VAL A 25 -0.75 -0.57 -8.72
N LYS A 26 0.04 -1.12 -7.78
CA LYS A 26 1.50 -0.99 -7.75
C LYS A 26 2.16 -1.52 -9.04
N THR A 27 1.72 -2.68 -9.52
CA THR A 27 2.25 -3.27 -10.78
C THR A 27 1.99 -2.38 -11.99
N LYS A 28 0.78 -1.81 -12.11
CA LYS A 28 0.42 -0.89 -13.19
C LYS A 28 1.19 0.43 -13.11
N ILE A 29 1.35 0.98 -11.91
CA ILE A 29 2.12 2.22 -11.70
C ILE A 29 3.57 2.01 -12.14
N LEU A 30 4.25 1.00 -11.61
CA LEU A 30 5.64 0.72 -11.97
C LEU A 30 5.80 0.54 -13.48
N TYR A 31 4.91 -0.23 -14.12
CA TYR A 31 4.94 -0.41 -15.56
C TYR A 31 4.81 0.91 -16.33
N ASN A 32 3.83 1.74 -15.96
CA ASN A 32 3.57 3.00 -16.64
C ASN A 32 4.72 4.00 -16.44
N GLU A 33 5.25 4.10 -15.24
CA GLU A 33 6.36 5.01 -14.93
C GLU A 33 7.63 4.60 -15.67
N LEU A 34 7.99 3.31 -15.70
CA LEU A 34 9.13 2.83 -16.46
C LEU A 34 8.93 3.04 -17.97
N LYS A 35 7.73 2.80 -18.50
CA LYS A 35 7.40 3.03 -19.90
C LYS A 35 7.53 4.50 -20.29
N ASN A 36 7.13 5.41 -19.41
CA ASN A 36 7.18 6.85 -19.66
C ASN A 36 8.61 7.41 -19.52
N ALA A 37 9.39 6.87 -18.56
CA ALA A 37 10.73 7.36 -18.25
C ALA A 37 11.81 6.79 -19.18
N THR A 38 11.54 5.68 -19.87
CA THR A 38 12.53 4.98 -20.69
C THR A 38 11.99 4.69 -22.09
N GLY A 39 12.88 4.43 -23.04
CA GLY A 39 12.52 3.88 -24.35
C GLY A 39 12.48 2.34 -24.38
N TRP A 40 12.44 1.68 -23.23
CA TRP A 40 12.52 0.22 -23.17
C TRP A 40 11.23 -0.45 -23.67
N LYS A 41 11.39 -1.55 -24.35
CA LYS A 41 10.31 -2.46 -24.64
C LYS A 41 10.02 -3.29 -23.39
N ILE A 42 8.84 -3.13 -22.80
CA ILE A 42 8.44 -3.81 -21.56
C ILE A 42 7.45 -4.92 -21.87
N LYS A 43 7.88 -6.18 -21.73
CA LYS A 43 7.00 -7.35 -21.82
C LYS A 43 6.20 -7.51 -20.54
N LYS A 44 4.93 -7.90 -20.64
CA LYS A 44 4.05 -8.19 -19.49
C LYS A 44 3.79 -9.69 -19.39
N VAL A 45 3.98 -10.26 -18.21
CA VAL A 45 3.47 -11.59 -17.85
C VAL A 45 2.46 -11.38 -16.72
N ASP A 46 1.16 -11.51 -17.06
CA ASP A 46 0.07 -11.18 -16.14
C ASP A 46 -0.36 -12.41 -15.32
N THR A 47 -0.01 -12.40 -14.04
CA THR A 47 -0.37 -13.48 -13.10
C THR A 47 -1.86 -13.55 -12.76
N TYR A 48 -2.68 -12.58 -13.20
CA TYR A 48 -4.14 -12.65 -13.16
C TYR A 48 -4.69 -13.94 -13.79
N TYR A 49 -4.05 -14.40 -14.87
CA TYR A 49 -4.49 -15.58 -15.61
C TYR A 49 -4.16 -16.94 -14.94
N LYS A 50 -3.57 -16.94 -13.75
CA LYS A 50 -3.17 -18.17 -13.04
C LYS A 50 -4.28 -19.21 -12.88
N SER A 51 -5.52 -18.77 -12.64
CA SER A 51 -6.69 -19.65 -12.48
C SER A 51 -7.50 -19.80 -13.78
N LYS A 52 -7.47 -18.77 -14.64
CA LYS A 52 -8.29 -18.72 -15.86
C LYS A 52 -7.61 -19.38 -17.07
N LYS A 53 -6.28 -19.23 -17.22
CA LYS A 53 -5.49 -19.73 -18.37
C LYS A 53 -4.09 -20.16 -17.92
N PRO A 54 -3.94 -21.18 -17.03
CA PRO A 54 -2.65 -21.52 -16.42
C PRO A 54 -1.59 -21.97 -17.44
N LEU A 55 -1.97 -22.73 -18.47
CA LEU A 55 -1.04 -23.18 -19.50
C LEU A 55 -0.50 -22.02 -20.35
N LYS A 56 -1.35 -21.04 -20.65
CA LYS A 56 -0.91 -19.82 -21.34
C LYS A 56 0.06 -19.03 -20.48
N LEU A 57 -0.25 -18.85 -19.20
CA LEU A 57 0.65 -18.15 -18.27
C LEU A 57 2.00 -18.84 -18.16
N LEU A 58 2.01 -20.17 -18.07
CA LEU A 58 3.25 -20.95 -18.02
C LEU A 58 4.08 -20.74 -19.30
N TRP A 59 3.45 -20.82 -20.47
CA TRP A 59 4.10 -20.58 -21.75
C TRP A 59 4.64 -19.17 -21.87
N ASP A 60 3.86 -18.14 -21.51
CA ASP A 60 4.27 -16.75 -21.54
C ASP A 60 5.46 -16.51 -20.58
N THR A 61 5.46 -17.16 -19.41
CA THR A 61 6.56 -17.13 -18.46
C THR A 61 7.83 -17.74 -19.03
N ILE A 62 7.77 -18.96 -19.54
CA ILE A 62 8.93 -19.65 -20.13
C ILE A 62 9.49 -18.84 -21.29
N LYS A 63 8.63 -18.39 -22.21
CA LYS A 63 9.04 -17.55 -23.34
C LYS A 63 9.72 -16.26 -22.87
N CYS A 64 9.19 -15.63 -21.84
CA CYS A 64 9.78 -14.44 -21.23
C CYS A 64 11.18 -14.72 -20.68
N LEU A 65 11.34 -15.80 -19.91
CA LEU A 65 12.61 -16.21 -19.29
C LEU A 65 13.69 -16.54 -20.34
N LEU A 66 13.29 -17.16 -21.45
CA LEU A 66 14.21 -17.52 -22.55
C LEU A 66 14.63 -16.32 -23.42
N THR A 67 13.82 -15.25 -23.45
CA THR A 67 14.02 -14.14 -24.40
C THR A 67 14.34 -12.79 -23.74
N THR A 68 14.39 -12.70 -22.42
CA THR A 68 14.58 -11.42 -21.71
C THR A 68 15.53 -11.61 -20.53
N LYS A 69 16.58 -10.78 -20.48
CA LYS A 69 17.62 -10.87 -19.44
C LYS A 69 17.30 -10.10 -18.15
N HIS A 70 16.47 -9.07 -18.22
CA HIS A 70 16.14 -8.22 -17.08
C HIS A 70 14.66 -8.39 -16.73
N ILE A 71 14.35 -8.97 -15.60
CA ILE A 71 12.99 -9.33 -15.20
C ILE A 71 12.67 -8.75 -13.84
N ILE A 72 11.68 -7.87 -13.79
CA ILE A 72 11.11 -7.36 -12.54
C ILE A 72 9.94 -8.25 -12.14
N ILE A 73 9.88 -8.63 -10.88
CA ILE A 73 8.79 -9.46 -10.34
C ILE A 73 8.05 -8.72 -9.23
N LEU A 74 6.72 -8.72 -9.31
CA LEU A 74 5.80 -8.21 -8.29
C LEU A 74 4.80 -9.32 -7.96
N LEU A 75 5.12 -10.15 -6.99
CA LEU A 75 4.41 -11.40 -6.73
C LEU A 75 3.70 -11.37 -5.38
N SER A 76 2.49 -11.98 -5.35
CA SER A 76 1.82 -12.31 -4.10
C SER A 76 2.57 -13.45 -3.38
N ARG A 77 2.26 -13.67 -2.08
CA ARG A 77 2.82 -14.77 -1.27
C ARG A 77 2.80 -16.13 -1.99
N ASN A 78 1.66 -16.50 -2.58
CA ASN A 78 1.53 -17.76 -3.34
C ASN A 78 2.31 -17.71 -4.67
N GLY A 79 2.40 -16.54 -5.30
CA GLY A 79 3.21 -16.34 -6.50
C GLY A 79 4.70 -16.55 -6.23
N MET A 80 5.23 -16.05 -5.12
CA MET A 80 6.63 -16.25 -4.73
C MET A 80 6.98 -17.73 -4.58
N ARG A 81 6.12 -18.52 -3.93
CA ARG A 81 6.33 -19.97 -3.76
C ARG A 81 6.49 -20.72 -5.08
N PHE A 82 5.78 -20.30 -6.11
CA PHE A 82 5.87 -20.92 -7.43
C PHE A 82 7.03 -20.35 -8.26
N TYR A 83 7.17 -19.03 -8.29
CA TYR A 83 8.12 -18.38 -9.19
C TYR A 83 9.56 -18.39 -8.71
N PHE A 84 9.82 -18.35 -7.40
CA PHE A 84 11.19 -18.27 -6.88
C PHE A 84 12.06 -19.48 -7.28
N PRO A 85 11.61 -20.74 -7.15
CA PRO A 85 12.38 -21.87 -7.66
C PRO A 85 12.61 -21.83 -9.17
N VAL A 86 11.57 -21.48 -9.94
CA VAL A 86 11.66 -21.39 -11.41
C VAL A 86 12.66 -20.31 -11.81
N LEU A 87 12.56 -19.12 -11.24
CA LEU A 87 13.47 -18.01 -11.53
C LEU A 87 14.90 -18.34 -11.15
N SER A 88 15.13 -18.96 -9.98
CA SER A 88 16.47 -19.36 -9.53
C SER A 88 17.12 -20.35 -10.51
N PHE A 89 16.36 -21.29 -11.04
CA PHE A 89 16.85 -22.20 -12.07
C PHE A 89 17.29 -21.45 -13.35
N PHE A 90 16.48 -20.53 -13.86
CA PHE A 90 16.79 -19.78 -15.08
C PHE A 90 17.88 -18.72 -14.85
N LEU A 91 18.00 -18.14 -13.68
CA LEU A 91 19.13 -17.28 -13.28
C LEU A 91 20.46 -17.98 -13.50
N ASN A 92 20.59 -19.19 -12.95
CA ASN A 92 21.82 -19.97 -13.04
C ASN A 92 22.12 -20.46 -14.46
N LEU A 93 21.06 -20.81 -15.23
CA LEU A 93 21.23 -21.36 -16.57
C LEU A 93 21.50 -20.29 -17.64
N LEU A 94 20.83 -19.15 -17.58
CA LEU A 94 20.80 -18.13 -18.65
C LEU A 94 21.44 -16.81 -18.27
N GLY A 95 21.89 -16.65 -17.04
CA GLY A 95 22.42 -15.37 -16.53
C GLY A 95 21.36 -14.26 -16.51
N THR A 96 20.08 -14.62 -16.32
CA THR A 96 18.98 -13.67 -16.18
C THR A 96 19.15 -12.88 -14.90
N LYS A 97 18.93 -11.57 -14.93
CA LYS A 97 18.92 -10.71 -13.76
C LYS A 97 17.47 -10.52 -13.28
N VAL A 98 17.18 -10.87 -12.04
CA VAL A 98 15.86 -10.69 -11.42
C VAL A 98 15.92 -9.56 -10.41
N TYR A 99 14.94 -8.69 -10.49
CA TYR A 99 14.68 -7.57 -9.60
C TYR A 99 13.34 -7.81 -8.90
N HIS A 100 13.37 -8.01 -7.60
CA HIS A 100 12.16 -8.31 -6.84
C HIS A 100 11.60 -7.03 -6.23
N ASP A 101 10.49 -6.53 -6.75
CA ASP A 101 9.73 -5.44 -6.14
C ASP A 101 8.66 -6.03 -5.23
N LEU A 102 8.93 -5.99 -3.94
CA LEU A 102 8.10 -6.60 -2.92
C LEU A 102 6.72 -5.92 -2.83
N ILE A 103 5.72 -6.75 -2.57
CA ILE A 103 4.37 -6.31 -2.23
C ILE A 103 4.01 -6.91 -0.87
N GLY A 104 3.75 -6.03 0.10
CA GLY A 104 3.39 -6.41 1.45
C GLY A 104 4.54 -6.45 2.45
N GLY A 105 4.21 -6.40 3.74
CA GLY A 105 5.15 -6.17 4.85
C GLY A 105 5.71 -7.41 5.54
N SER A 106 5.41 -8.63 5.08
CA SER A 106 5.66 -9.88 5.83
C SER A 106 6.63 -10.86 5.15
N LEU A 107 7.57 -10.35 4.32
CA LEU A 107 8.57 -11.21 3.65
C LEU A 107 9.49 -11.91 4.66
N ASP A 108 9.85 -11.24 5.73
CA ASP A 108 10.63 -11.80 6.85
C ASP A 108 9.96 -13.04 7.47
N LYS A 109 8.65 -12.98 7.70
CA LYS A 109 7.86 -14.15 8.18
C LYS A 109 7.84 -15.27 7.15
N LEU A 110 7.78 -14.93 5.84
CA LEU A 110 7.84 -15.94 4.76
C LEU A 110 9.20 -16.63 4.68
N VAL A 111 10.29 -15.90 4.84
CA VAL A 111 11.65 -16.46 4.86
C VAL A 111 11.81 -17.42 6.05
N GLN A 112 11.25 -17.07 7.21
CA GLN A 112 11.26 -17.98 8.38
C GLN A 112 10.43 -19.24 8.12
N GLN A 113 9.30 -19.12 7.44
CA GLN A 113 8.42 -20.23 7.08
C GLN A 113 9.00 -21.11 5.96
N TYR A 114 9.72 -20.52 5.01
CA TYR A 114 10.32 -21.18 3.86
C TYR A 114 11.81 -20.81 3.77
N PRO A 115 12.71 -21.54 4.46
CA PRO A 115 14.13 -21.22 4.54
C PRO A 115 14.82 -21.07 3.19
N ASP A 116 14.44 -21.85 2.18
CA ASP A 116 14.97 -21.78 0.82
C ASP A 116 14.77 -20.38 0.17
N PHE A 117 13.81 -19.58 0.65
CA PHE A 117 13.60 -18.22 0.15
C PHE A 117 14.81 -17.33 0.36
N LYS A 118 15.60 -17.57 1.41
CA LYS A 118 16.85 -16.84 1.66
C LYS A 118 17.80 -16.96 0.48
N ASP A 119 18.00 -18.17 -0.02
CA ASP A 119 18.93 -18.41 -1.14
C ASP A 119 18.40 -17.81 -2.44
N TYR A 120 17.10 -17.93 -2.70
CA TYR A 120 16.48 -17.31 -3.87
C TYR A 120 16.62 -15.78 -3.84
N LEU A 121 16.31 -15.15 -2.70
CA LEU A 121 16.38 -13.69 -2.55
C LEU A 121 17.82 -13.17 -2.66
N ASN A 122 18.81 -13.87 -2.09
CA ASN A 122 20.21 -13.49 -2.22
C ASN A 122 20.77 -13.68 -3.66
N ASN A 123 20.16 -14.57 -4.46
CA ASN A 123 20.52 -14.76 -5.87
C ASN A 123 19.91 -13.70 -6.79
N PHE A 124 18.88 -12.97 -6.35
CA PHE A 124 18.33 -11.87 -7.15
C PHE A 124 19.31 -10.68 -7.19
N LYS A 125 19.24 -9.86 -8.23
CA LYS A 125 20.09 -8.66 -8.35
C LYS A 125 19.83 -7.70 -7.20
N VAL A 126 18.54 -7.52 -6.82
CA VAL A 126 18.10 -6.68 -5.73
C VAL A 126 16.70 -7.11 -5.27
N ASN A 127 16.41 -6.87 -3.98
CA ASN A 127 15.08 -6.92 -3.42
C ASN A 127 14.68 -5.49 -2.99
N TRP A 128 13.79 -4.87 -3.73
CA TRP A 128 13.21 -3.60 -3.35
C TRP A 128 12.12 -3.84 -2.32
N VAL A 129 12.36 -3.34 -1.13
CA VAL A 129 11.47 -3.45 0.04
C VAL A 129 10.88 -2.10 0.37
N GLU A 130 9.71 -2.07 1.00
CA GLU A 130 8.93 -0.84 1.14
C GLU A 130 9.29 -0.01 2.37
N SER A 131 10.09 -0.56 3.33
CA SER A 131 10.45 0.15 4.57
C SER A 131 11.82 -0.24 5.10
N ASP A 132 12.44 0.65 5.86
CA ASP A 132 13.72 0.39 6.52
C ASP A 132 13.60 -0.70 7.60
N GLY A 133 12.51 -0.73 8.34
CA GLY A 133 12.26 -1.77 9.34
C GLY A 133 12.24 -3.17 8.73
N LEU A 134 11.58 -3.34 7.56
CA LEU A 134 11.59 -4.62 6.86
C LEU A 134 12.99 -4.96 6.32
N LYS A 135 13.70 -4.00 5.74
CA LYS A 135 15.09 -4.18 5.31
C LYS A 135 15.98 -4.69 6.44
N GLN A 136 15.87 -4.08 7.63
CA GLN A 136 16.65 -4.50 8.80
C GLN A 136 16.29 -5.91 9.27
N ARG A 137 14.98 -6.28 9.26
CA ARG A 137 14.57 -7.65 9.62
C ARG A 137 15.09 -8.69 8.63
N LEU A 138 15.06 -8.39 7.32
CA LEU A 138 15.62 -9.27 6.29
C LEU A 138 17.15 -9.37 6.40
N TYR A 139 17.82 -8.26 6.70
CA TYR A 139 19.29 -8.27 6.94
C TYR A 139 19.66 -9.21 8.09
N LYS A 140 18.91 -9.19 9.20
CA LYS A 140 19.11 -10.12 10.34
C LYS A 140 18.90 -11.59 9.94
N LEU A 141 18.11 -11.87 8.92
CA LEU A 141 17.91 -13.21 8.34
C LEU A 141 19.01 -13.57 7.31
N GLY A 142 19.96 -12.66 7.04
CA GLY A 142 21.07 -12.86 6.11
C GLY A 142 20.70 -12.60 4.65
N ILE A 143 19.71 -11.73 4.38
CA ILE A 143 19.39 -11.21 3.05
C ILE A 143 19.94 -9.80 2.97
N THR A 144 21.03 -9.62 2.20
CA THR A 144 21.84 -8.40 2.25
C THR A 144 21.66 -7.47 1.05
N ASN A 145 21.03 -7.94 -0.02
CA ASN A 145 20.80 -7.22 -1.27
C ASN A 145 19.42 -6.53 -1.30
N CYS A 146 19.04 -5.88 -0.18
CA CYS A 146 17.82 -5.12 -0.08
C CYS A 146 18.03 -3.61 -0.23
N GLU A 147 17.22 -2.96 -1.06
CA GLU A 147 17.12 -1.51 -1.18
C GLU A 147 15.72 -1.05 -0.81
N VAL A 148 15.59 0.12 -0.18
CA VAL A 148 14.28 0.67 0.18
C VAL A 148 13.72 1.48 -0.99
N ILE A 149 12.59 1.02 -1.51
CA ILE A 149 11.75 1.72 -2.47
C ILE A 149 10.33 1.70 -1.90
N PRO A 150 9.88 2.78 -1.25
CA PRO A 150 8.54 2.83 -0.70
C PRO A 150 7.48 2.72 -1.78
N ASN A 151 6.27 2.41 -1.38
CA ASN A 151 5.15 2.42 -2.31
C ASN A 151 4.89 3.87 -2.76
N PHE A 152 5.10 4.15 -4.02
CA PHE A 152 4.90 5.48 -4.61
C PHE A 152 3.68 5.51 -5.52
N LYS A 153 3.07 6.67 -5.64
CA LYS A 153 1.91 6.90 -6.51
C LYS A 153 2.02 8.25 -7.21
N ARG A 154 1.65 8.29 -8.49
CA ARG A 154 1.48 9.57 -9.20
C ARG A 154 0.11 10.13 -8.87
N LEU A 155 0.07 10.94 -7.83
CA LEU A 155 -1.14 11.62 -7.37
C LEU A 155 -0.98 13.14 -7.54
N ASN A 156 -2.11 13.80 -7.72
CA ASN A 156 -2.16 15.26 -7.66
C ASN A 156 -2.10 15.70 -6.20
N VAL A 157 -0.91 16.09 -5.74
CA VAL A 157 -0.76 16.68 -4.41
C VAL A 157 -1.42 18.06 -4.42
N LEU A 158 -2.37 18.29 -3.53
CA LEU A 158 -3.07 19.55 -3.46
C LEU A 158 -2.11 20.70 -3.12
N SER A 159 -2.41 21.89 -3.64
CA SER A 159 -1.70 23.12 -3.31
C SER A 159 -2.31 23.86 -2.11
N GLN A 160 -3.55 23.54 -1.79
CA GLN A 160 -4.34 24.16 -0.72
C GLN A 160 -5.13 23.10 0.03
N TYR A 161 -5.42 23.36 1.29
CA TYR A 161 -6.23 22.51 2.14
C TYR A 161 -7.26 23.36 2.90
N CYS A 162 -8.29 22.73 3.45
CA CYS A 162 -9.28 23.41 4.28
C CYS A 162 -8.65 23.79 5.64
N GLU A 163 -8.78 25.02 6.04
CA GLU A 163 -8.27 25.55 7.32
C GLU A 163 -9.37 25.72 8.37
N GLU A 164 -10.63 25.62 7.95
CA GLU A 164 -11.77 25.76 8.85
C GLU A 164 -12.58 24.49 8.95
N TYR A 165 -12.72 23.98 10.16
CA TYR A 165 -13.54 22.80 10.47
C TYR A 165 -14.49 23.09 11.61
N ALA A 166 -15.75 22.76 11.41
CA ALA A 166 -16.80 22.83 12.41
C ALA A 166 -17.34 21.43 12.73
N GLU A 167 -17.99 21.28 13.85
CA GLU A 167 -18.73 20.07 14.18
C GLU A 167 -19.94 19.89 13.25
N PRO A 168 -20.25 18.65 12.86
CA PRO A 168 -19.52 17.43 13.21
C PRO A 168 -18.23 17.27 12.38
N TYR A 169 -17.12 16.88 13.07
CA TYR A 169 -15.86 16.57 12.41
C TYR A 169 -15.99 15.32 11.57
N ARG A 170 -15.65 15.40 10.30
CA ARG A 170 -15.75 14.29 9.36
C ARG A 170 -14.44 13.53 9.29
N PHE A 171 -14.50 12.27 9.67
CA PHE A 171 -13.41 11.31 9.51
C PHE A 171 -13.71 10.35 8.37
N CYS A 172 -12.69 9.74 7.79
CA CYS A 172 -12.89 8.68 6.82
C CYS A 172 -11.97 7.47 7.06
N ILE A 173 -12.45 6.31 6.63
CA ILE A 173 -11.64 5.13 6.33
C ILE A 173 -11.56 5.02 4.81
N PHE A 174 -10.35 4.81 4.27
CA PHE A 174 -10.12 4.69 2.84
C PHE A 174 -9.24 3.46 2.56
N SER A 175 -9.84 2.27 2.65
CA SER A 175 -9.12 1.00 2.46
C SER A 175 -10.10 -0.11 2.11
N ARG A 176 -9.59 -1.32 1.79
CA ARG A 176 -10.45 -2.50 1.73
C ARG A 176 -11.23 -2.64 3.04
N VAL A 177 -12.54 -2.84 2.94
CA VAL A 177 -13.43 -3.02 4.11
C VAL A 177 -13.37 -4.48 4.54
N MET A 178 -12.64 -4.73 5.62
CA MET A 178 -12.48 -6.05 6.25
C MET A 178 -12.16 -5.86 7.75
N LYS A 179 -12.35 -6.92 8.52
CA LYS A 179 -12.21 -6.86 9.98
C LYS A 179 -10.83 -6.33 10.40
N GLU A 180 -9.77 -6.86 9.80
CA GLU A 180 -8.39 -6.54 10.16
C GLU A 180 -7.96 -5.13 9.76
N LYS A 181 -8.77 -4.41 8.99
CA LYS A 181 -8.59 -2.97 8.72
C LYS A 181 -9.17 -2.09 9.83
N GLY A 182 -9.76 -2.71 10.87
CA GLY A 182 -10.23 -2.03 12.07
C GLY A 182 -11.49 -1.19 11.85
N VAL A 183 -12.32 -1.55 10.87
CA VAL A 183 -13.55 -0.81 10.55
C VAL A 183 -14.51 -0.76 11.75
N GLU A 184 -14.71 -1.90 12.44
CA GLU A 184 -15.55 -1.96 13.64
C GLU A 184 -14.98 -1.09 14.76
N THR A 185 -13.66 -1.11 14.97
CA THR A 185 -12.98 -0.27 15.97
C THR A 185 -13.19 1.22 15.73
N ALA A 186 -13.16 1.66 14.46
CA ALA A 186 -13.41 3.05 14.12
C ALA A 186 -14.86 3.47 14.32
N ILE A 187 -15.82 2.60 13.94
CA ILE A 187 -17.24 2.81 14.17
C ILE A 187 -17.50 2.97 15.67
N ASP A 188 -17.07 2.00 16.48
CA ASP A 188 -17.26 2.00 17.92
C ASP A 188 -16.63 3.23 18.60
N ALA A 189 -15.46 3.68 18.12
CA ALA A 189 -14.81 4.88 18.66
C ALA A 189 -15.64 6.15 18.39
N VAL A 190 -16.12 6.33 17.15
CA VAL A 190 -16.93 7.49 16.76
C VAL A 190 -18.27 7.49 17.51
N GLU A 191 -18.95 6.35 17.61
CA GLU A 191 -20.23 6.23 18.35
C GLU A 191 -20.03 6.47 19.84
N ALA A 192 -18.95 5.97 20.45
CA ALA A 192 -18.62 6.21 21.85
C ALA A 192 -18.35 7.71 22.14
N ILE A 193 -17.69 8.41 21.21
CA ILE A 193 -17.48 9.87 21.31
C ILE A 193 -18.82 10.59 21.25
N ASN A 194 -19.63 10.37 20.23
CA ASN A 194 -20.93 11.02 20.08
C ASN A 194 -21.84 10.77 21.29
N LYS A 195 -21.86 9.54 21.79
CA LYS A 195 -22.58 9.18 23.02
C LYS A 195 -22.08 9.93 24.23
N SER A 196 -20.77 10.09 24.41
CA SER A 196 -20.19 10.80 25.57
C SER A 196 -20.52 12.30 25.57
N PHE A 197 -20.62 12.90 24.37
CA PHE A 197 -20.98 14.31 24.21
C PHE A 197 -22.51 14.54 24.19
N GLY A 198 -23.33 13.47 24.10
CA GLY A 198 -24.79 13.56 23.99
C GLY A 198 -25.28 14.21 22.70
N ARG A 199 -24.42 14.33 21.67
CA ARG A 199 -24.70 14.94 20.37
C ARG A 199 -23.74 14.45 19.30
N GLU A 200 -24.05 14.72 18.03
CA GLU A 200 -23.19 14.37 16.90
C GLU A 200 -21.99 15.32 16.80
N VAL A 201 -20.83 14.88 17.31
CA VAL A 201 -19.54 15.61 17.25
C VAL A 201 -18.67 15.09 16.10
N CYS A 202 -18.81 13.80 15.78
CA CYS A 202 -18.03 13.12 14.76
C CYS A 202 -18.95 12.43 13.73
N LYS A 203 -18.49 12.38 12.48
CA LYS A 203 -19.01 11.52 11.41
C LYS A 203 -17.91 10.65 10.86
N LEU A 204 -18.26 9.44 10.41
CA LEU A 204 -17.34 8.52 9.77
C LEU A 204 -17.91 8.05 8.42
N ASP A 205 -17.18 8.33 7.37
CA ASP A 205 -17.44 7.82 6.03
C ASP A 205 -16.45 6.68 5.70
N ILE A 206 -16.97 5.54 5.26
CA ILE A 206 -16.20 4.33 4.98
C ILE A 206 -16.14 4.12 3.48
N TYR A 207 -14.92 4.14 2.92
CA TYR A 207 -14.65 3.90 1.50
C TYR A 207 -13.88 2.59 1.31
N GLY A 208 -14.21 1.89 0.25
CA GLY A 208 -13.46 0.76 -0.26
C GLY A 208 -14.30 -0.45 -0.59
N ARG A 209 -13.69 -1.41 -1.29
CA ARG A 209 -14.34 -2.69 -1.58
C ARG A 209 -14.53 -3.48 -0.29
N VAL A 210 -15.73 -3.97 -0.07
CA VAL A 210 -16.00 -4.93 1.01
C VAL A 210 -15.41 -6.28 0.61
N ASP A 211 -14.62 -6.87 1.50
CA ASP A 211 -14.06 -8.21 1.32
C ASP A 211 -15.19 -9.26 1.34
N ASP A 212 -15.12 -10.23 0.41
CA ASP A 212 -16.19 -11.21 0.25
C ASP A 212 -16.42 -12.04 1.54
N SER A 213 -15.35 -12.29 2.30
CA SER A 213 -15.42 -13.01 3.58
C SER A 213 -16.03 -12.19 4.72
N TYR A 214 -16.09 -10.87 4.59
CA TYR A 214 -16.58 -9.95 5.61
C TYR A 214 -17.93 -9.32 5.24
N LYS A 215 -18.44 -9.58 4.04
CA LYS A 215 -19.60 -8.91 3.47
C LYS A 215 -20.85 -9.03 4.35
N THR A 216 -21.23 -10.23 4.73
CA THR A 216 -22.43 -10.47 5.58
C THR A 216 -22.32 -9.73 6.91
N ARG A 217 -21.16 -9.82 7.57
CA ARG A 217 -20.91 -9.13 8.84
C ARG A 217 -21.00 -7.62 8.69
N PHE A 218 -20.45 -7.07 7.59
CA PHE A 218 -20.49 -5.63 7.33
C PHE A 218 -21.91 -5.13 7.03
N GLU A 219 -22.69 -5.89 6.27
CA GLU A 219 -24.12 -5.58 6.00
C GLU A 219 -24.93 -5.56 7.29
N GLU A 220 -24.76 -6.53 8.19
CA GLU A 220 -25.39 -6.56 9.50
C GLU A 220 -24.98 -5.36 10.36
N LEU A 221 -23.69 -5.05 10.40
CA LEU A 221 -23.14 -3.92 11.15
C LEU A 221 -23.75 -2.61 10.70
N MET A 222 -23.84 -2.37 9.39
CA MET A 222 -24.40 -1.14 8.82
C MET A 222 -25.89 -0.95 9.06
N GLN A 223 -26.62 -2.01 9.46
CA GLN A 223 -28.02 -1.91 9.88
C GLN A 223 -28.18 -1.41 11.33
N THR A 224 -27.12 -1.50 12.14
CA THR A 224 -27.16 -1.19 13.58
C THR A 224 -26.48 0.11 13.97
N VAL A 225 -25.66 0.67 13.08
CA VAL A 225 -24.93 1.93 13.33
C VAL A 225 -25.83 3.16 13.27
N SER A 226 -25.42 4.23 13.95
CA SER A 226 -26.11 5.52 13.90
C SER A 226 -25.97 6.21 12.53
N SER A 227 -26.76 7.25 12.28
CA SER A 227 -26.69 8.07 11.07
C SER A 227 -25.36 8.84 10.91
N SER A 228 -24.54 8.84 11.95
CA SER A 228 -23.18 9.42 11.89
C SER A 228 -22.19 8.56 11.10
N ILE A 229 -22.55 7.33 10.78
CA ILE A 229 -21.70 6.37 10.06
C ILE A 229 -22.29 6.10 8.69
N SER A 230 -21.50 6.19 7.61
CA SER A 230 -21.98 5.85 6.28
C SER A 230 -20.94 5.12 5.42
N TYR A 231 -21.43 4.22 4.56
CA TYR A 231 -20.62 3.54 3.56
C TYR A 231 -20.75 4.24 2.21
N GLN A 232 -19.63 4.68 1.68
CA GLN A 232 -19.54 5.48 0.45
C GLN A 232 -19.17 4.66 -0.81
N GLY A 233 -18.92 3.37 -0.64
CA GLY A 233 -18.55 2.51 -1.76
C GLY A 233 -17.07 2.65 -2.17
N MET A 234 -16.79 2.30 -3.43
CA MET A 234 -15.44 2.33 -4.00
C MET A 234 -15.20 3.64 -4.76
N VAL A 235 -13.95 4.10 -4.71
CA VAL A 235 -13.47 5.24 -5.49
C VAL A 235 -12.34 4.77 -6.41
N PRO A 236 -12.30 5.19 -7.69
CA PRO A 236 -11.16 4.95 -8.56
C PRO A 236 -9.87 5.50 -7.94
N TYR A 237 -8.74 4.80 -8.16
CA TYR A 237 -7.47 5.14 -7.50
C TYR A 237 -6.94 6.55 -7.85
N ASP A 238 -7.27 7.05 -9.03
CA ASP A 238 -6.92 8.40 -9.51
C ASP A 238 -7.85 9.50 -8.99
N LYS A 239 -8.93 9.14 -8.28
CA LYS A 239 -9.89 10.04 -7.66
C LYS A 239 -9.80 10.05 -6.13
N SER A 240 -8.85 9.31 -5.56
CA SER A 240 -8.69 9.18 -4.10
C SER A 240 -8.54 10.51 -3.40
N VAL A 241 -7.63 11.37 -3.88
CA VAL A 241 -7.36 12.70 -3.32
C VAL A 241 -8.61 13.57 -3.31
N GLU A 242 -9.33 13.61 -4.42
CA GLU A 242 -10.57 14.40 -4.54
C GLU A 242 -11.67 13.90 -3.60
N ALA A 243 -11.76 12.58 -3.40
CA ALA A 243 -12.77 11.99 -2.54
C ALA A 243 -12.55 12.28 -1.06
N ILE A 244 -11.29 12.45 -0.62
CA ILE A 244 -10.98 12.56 0.81
C ILE A 244 -10.45 13.93 1.26
N LYS A 245 -10.28 14.89 0.36
CA LYS A 245 -9.66 16.21 0.66
C LYS A 245 -10.39 17.04 1.73
N ASP A 246 -11.70 16.88 1.85
CA ASP A 246 -12.54 17.69 2.72
C ASP A 246 -12.76 17.07 4.11
N TYR A 247 -12.11 15.94 4.39
CA TYR A 247 -12.17 15.31 5.71
C TYR A 247 -11.21 15.97 6.71
N TYR A 248 -11.53 15.77 7.98
CA TYR A 248 -10.73 16.28 9.08
C TYR A 248 -9.46 15.46 9.29
N ALA A 249 -9.59 14.13 9.35
CA ALA A 249 -8.49 13.17 9.36
C ALA A 249 -8.92 11.80 8.80
N LEU A 250 -7.91 11.02 8.35
CA LEU A 250 -8.06 9.61 7.99
C LEU A 250 -7.90 8.76 9.26
N LEU A 251 -8.82 7.81 9.49
CA LEU A 251 -8.65 6.76 10.49
C LEU A 251 -8.08 5.51 9.80
N PHE A 252 -6.95 5.03 10.31
CA PHE A 252 -6.26 3.86 9.78
C PHE A 252 -5.92 2.85 10.89
N PRO A 253 -6.95 2.25 11.53
CA PRO A 253 -6.82 1.36 12.68
C PRO A 253 -6.46 -0.08 12.29
N THR A 254 -5.61 -0.26 11.27
CA THR A 254 -5.28 -1.57 10.71
C THR A 254 -4.41 -2.40 11.65
N TYR A 255 -4.70 -3.70 11.71
CA TYR A 255 -3.84 -4.73 12.31
C TYR A 255 -3.65 -5.92 11.36
N TRP A 256 -3.82 -5.68 10.06
CA TRP A 256 -3.69 -6.70 9.04
C TRP A 256 -2.23 -7.13 8.85
N ASP A 257 -1.94 -8.41 9.05
CA ASP A 257 -0.59 -8.98 8.91
C ASP A 257 0.03 -8.81 7.52
N GLY A 258 -0.80 -8.71 6.49
CA GLY A 258 -0.36 -8.49 5.12
C GLY A 258 -0.07 -7.02 4.77
N GLU A 259 -0.24 -6.08 5.71
CA GLU A 259 0.02 -4.67 5.46
C GLU A 259 1.49 -4.46 5.10
N GLY A 260 1.73 -3.90 3.92
CA GLY A 260 3.03 -3.37 3.53
C GLY A 260 3.07 -1.86 3.78
N PHE A 261 3.61 -1.12 2.83
CA PHE A 261 3.52 0.33 2.82
C PHE A 261 2.12 0.75 2.34
N PRO A 262 1.27 1.29 3.22
CA PRO A 262 -0.14 1.52 2.89
C PRO A 262 -0.31 2.71 1.95
N GLY A 263 -0.65 2.43 0.70
CA GLY A 263 -0.88 3.46 -0.30
C GLY A 263 -1.99 4.45 0.06
N THR A 264 -2.90 4.08 0.96
CA THR A 264 -3.94 4.98 1.48
C THR A 264 -3.37 6.14 2.31
N ILE A 265 -2.23 5.95 3.00
CA ILE A 265 -1.55 7.05 3.69
C ILE A 265 -0.97 8.05 2.69
N VAL A 266 -0.46 7.57 1.55
CA VAL A 266 0.00 8.46 0.46
C VAL A 266 -1.18 9.22 -0.15
N ASP A 267 -2.34 8.57 -0.32
CA ASP A 267 -3.57 9.23 -0.77
C ASP A 267 -3.98 10.35 0.22
N ALA A 268 -4.00 10.05 1.51
CA ALA A 268 -4.35 10.99 2.57
C ALA A 268 -3.38 12.19 2.60
N PHE A 269 -2.08 11.94 2.60
CA PHE A 269 -1.08 13.00 2.58
C PHE A 269 -1.18 13.89 1.33
N SER A 270 -1.46 13.28 0.16
CA SER A 270 -1.68 14.04 -1.07
C SER A 270 -2.92 14.95 -1.02
N ALA A 271 -3.90 14.58 -0.20
CA ALA A 271 -5.09 15.38 0.09
C ALA A 271 -4.89 16.38 1.26
N GLY A 272 -3.69 16.47 1.82
CA GLY A 272 -3.44 17.26 3.03
C GLY A 272 -4.21 16.74 4.25
N LEU A 273 -4.44 15.43 4.32
CA LEU A 273 -5.27 14.80 5.34
C LEU A 273 -4.40 14.10 6.40
N PRO A 274 -4.38 14.57 7.66
CA PRO A 274 -3.67 13.92 8.75
C PRO A 274 -4.18 12.49 9.00
N VAL A 275 -3.30 11.63 9.49
CA VAL A 275 -3.60 10.21 9.66
C VAL A 275 -3.55 9.81 11.13
N ILE A 276 -4.61 9.18 11.62
CA ILE A 276 -4.66 8.55 12.95
C ILE A 276 -4.51 7.05 12.72
N ALA A 277 -3.34 6.49 13.01
CA ALA A 277 -3.00 5.11 12.68
C ALA A 277 -2.50 4.31 13.89
N THR A 278 -2.73 3.00 13.85
CA THR A 278 -2.10 2.05 14.77
C THR A 278 -0.59 2.01 14.54
N ASN A 279 0.18 1.76 15.61
CA ASN A 279 1.59 1.39 15.51
C ASN A 279 1.71 -0.05 14.97
N TRP A 280 1.43 -0.22 13.69
CA TRP A 280 1.42 -1.50 13.01
C TRP A 280 2.36 -1.49 11.81
N ASN A 281 3.17 -2.54 11.68
CA ASN A 281 4.17 -2.69 10.60
C ASN A 281 5.02 -1.41 10.41
N CYS A 282 4.88 -0.73 9.26
CA CYS A 282 5.66 0.48 8.96
C CYS A 282 4.87 1.78 9.12
N ASN A 283 3.70 1.78 9.74
CA ASN A 283 2.90 3.00 9.88
C ASN A 283 3.67 4.12 10.59
N ALA A 284 4.45 3.80 11.64
CA ALA A 284 5.29 4.75 12.35
C ALA A 284 6.56 5.19 11.59
N GLU A 285 6.90 4.53 10.47
CA GLU A 285 7.96 5.00 9.56
C GLU A 285 7.43 6.04 8.56
N ILE A 286 6.10 6.11 8.38
CA ILE A 286 5.43 6.94 7.38
C ILE A 286 4.76 8.14 8.02
N VAL A 287 4.06 7.91 9.13
CA VAL A 287 3.36 8.94 9.90
C VAL A 287 4.31 9.46 10.96
N ASP A 288 4.66 10.74 10.86
CA ASP A 288 5.42 11.45 11.88
C ASP A 288 4.46 11.80 13.03
N ASP A 289 4.60 11.09 14.15
CA ASP A 289 3.71 11.25 15.31
C ASP A 289 3.72 12.70 15.80
N MET A 290 2.55 13.29 16.01
CA MET A 290 2.34 14.70 16.34
C MET A 290 2.91 15.70 15.31
N GLY A 291 3.27 15.23 14.09
CA GLY A 291 3.78 16.06 12.99
C GLY A 291 2.87 16.10 11.78
N ASN A 292 2.34 14.95 11.37
CA ASN A 292 1.36 14.81 10.29
C ASN A 292 0.24 13.80 10.62
N GLY A 293 0.16 13.39 11.90
CA GLY A 293 -0.85 12.47 12.39
C GLY A 293 -0.58 12.03 13.82
N ILE A 294 -1.28 10.96 14.24
CA ILE A 294 -1.08 10.31 15.54
C ILE A 294 -0.83 8.82 15.31
N ILE A 295 0.23 8.31 15.92
CA ILE A 295 0.49 6.89 16.04
C ILE A 295 0.11 6.41 17.43
N TYR A 296 -0.92 5.56 17.52
CA TYR A 296 -1.35 5.03 18.80
C TYR A 296 -1.03 3.53 18.94
N PRO A 297 -0.75 3.05 20.17
CA PRO A 297 -0.41 1.65 20.39
C PRO A 297 -1.65 0.77 20.24
N ASN A 298 -1.52 -0.24 19.39
CA ASN A 298 -2.46 -1.35 19.19
C ASN A 298 -3.96 -1.05 19.04
N GLU A 299 -4.69 -2.06 18.72
CA GLU A 299 -6.07 -2.23 18.31
C GLU A 299 -7.13 -1.80 19.36
N ASP A 300 -6.72 -1.24 20.53
CA ASP A 300 -7.65 -0.87 21.57
C ASP A 300 -8.47 0.36 21.12
N ILE A 301 -9.78 0.20 21.09
CA ILE A 301 -10.76 1.25 20.84
C ILE A 301 -10.52 2.50 21.72
N LYS A 302 -10.06 2.32 22.97
CA LYS A 302 -9.76 3.43 23.87
C LYS A 302 -8.64 4.32 23.35
N ASN A 303 -7.61 3.72 22.75
CA ASN A 303 -6.49 4.44 22.18
C ASN A 303 -6.90 5.25 20.96
N LEU A 304 -7.67 4.65 20.04
CA LEU A 304 -8.22 5.35 18.89
C LEU A 304 -9.16 6.48 19.31
N ARG A 305 -10.06 6.21 20.25
CA ARG A 305 -10.95 7.21 20.82
C ARG A 305 -10.18 8.40 21.41
N SER A 306 -9.18 8.15 22.25
CA SER A 306 -8.33 9.20 22.83
C SER A 306 -7.61 10.03 21.76
N ALA A 307 -7.11 9.39 20.71
CA ALA A 307 -6.47 10.09 19.58
C ALA A 307 -7.46 11.00 18.83
N ILE A 308 -8.69 10.53 18.59
CA ILE A 308 -9.73 11.35 17.95
C ILE A 308 -10.13 12.52 18.86
N GLU A 309 -10.36 12.28 20.14
CA GLU A 309 -10.72 13.33 21.13
C GLU A 309 -9.59 14.37 21.25
N TRP A 310 -8.32 13.94 21.20
CA TRP A 310 -7.19 14.85 21.15
C TRP A 310 -7.24 15.75 19.90
N CYS A 311 -7.44 15.18 18.73
CA CYS A 311 -7.56 15.95 17.48
C CYS A 311 -8.70 16.99 17.54
N ILE A 312 -9.84 16.63 18.11
CA ILE A 312 -11.00 17.53 18.25
C ILE A 312 -10.65 18.72 19.17
N SER A 313 -9.92 18.47 20.26
CA SER A 313 -9.54 19.50 21.23
C SER A 313 -8.36 20.36 20.78
N HIS A 314 -7.55 19.90 19.80
CA HIS A 314 -6.33 20.56 19.32
C HIS A 314 -6.41 20.91 17.82
N LYS A 315 -7.47 21.59 17.43
CA LYS A 315 -7.75 21.92 16.01
C LYS A 315 -6.60 22.62 15.28
N LYS A 316 -5.94 23.55 15.96
CA LYS A 316 -4.85 24.33 15.35
C LYS A 316 -3.68 23.45 14.95
N GLU A 317 -3.33 22.51 15.80
CA GLU A 317 -2.27 21.53 15.58
C GLU A 317 -2.62 20.63 14.38
N VAL A 318 -3.84 20.10 14.34
CA VAL A 318 -4.32 19.26 13.22
C VAL A 318 -4.33 20.04 11.90
N ILE A 319 -4.70 21.31 11.90
CA ILE A 319 -4.64 22.18 10.71
C ILE A 319 -3.19 22.37 10.26
N ASN A 320 -2.26 22.60 11.19
CA ASN A 320 -0.83 22.72 10.87
C ASN A 320 -0.27 21.44 10.25
N TRP A 321 -0.71 20.27 10.73
CA TRP A 321 -0.30 18.97 10.16
C TRP A 321 -0.68 18.78 8.69
N LYS A 322 -1.74 19.42 8.22
CA LYS A 322 -2.17 19.33 6.81
C LYS A 322 -1.08 19.80 5.84
N LYS A 323 -0.37 20.87 6.21
CA LYS A 323 0.79 21.34 5.44
C LYS A 323 1.89 20.26 5.42
N SER A 324 2.23 19.71 6.58
CA SER A 324 3.24 18.63 6.69
C SER A 324 2.84 17.39 5.89
N CYS A 325 1.55 17.04 5.83
CA CYS A 325 1.03 15.97 4.98
C CYS A 325 1.35 16.22 3.49
N LEU A 326 1.06 17.42 2.99
CA LEU A 326 1.33 17.78 1.60
C LEU A 326 2.83 17.79 1.27
N GLU A 327 3.68 18.21 2.20
CA GLU A 327 5.13 18.15 2.06
C GLU A 327 5.60 16.69 2.01
N LYS A 328 5.12 15.85 2.92
CA LYS A 328 5.43 14.41 2.97
C LYS A 328 4.95 13.65 1.73
N ALA A 329 3.79 13.99 1.19
CA ALA A 329 3.27 13.38 -0.04
C ALA A 329 4.21 13.54 -1.24
N ARG A 330 4.97 14.63 -1.31
CA ARG A 330 5.94 14.87 -2.40
C ARG A 330 7.11 13.91 -2.36
N GLU A 331 7.46 13.37 -1.18
CA GLU A 331 8.50 12.35 -1.04
C GLU A 331 8.11 11.04 -1.76
N TYR A 332 6.81 10.73 -1.83
CA TYR A 332 6.28 9.47 -2.41
C TYR A 332 5.86 9.61 -3.87
N GLN A 333 6.32 10.65 -4.57
CA GLN A 333 6.13 10.77 -6.01
C GLN A 333 7.09 9.85 -6.79
N PRO A 334 6.63 9.25 -7.91
CA PRO A 334 7.43 8.32 -8.71
C PRO A 334 8.79 8.88 -9.13
N ASP A 335 8.86 10.19 -9.42
CA ASP A 335 10.08 10.84 -9.92
C ASP A 335 11.27 10.72 -8.97
N ASN A 336 11.03 10.48 -7.68
CA ASN A 336 12.05 10.27 -6.66
C ASN A 336 12.68 8.87 -6.73
N TYR A 337 11.95 7.87 -7.21
CA TYR A 337 12.35 6.46 -7.14
C TYR A 337 12.61 5.81 -8.49
N ILE A 338 11.92 6.24 -9.55
CA ILE A 338 12.05 5.64 -10.88
C ILE A 338 13.48 5.75 -11.41
N LYS A 339 14.17 6.86 -11.15
CA LYS A 339 15.58 7.04 -11.54
C LYS A 339 16.49 6.03 -10.84
N GLN A 340 16.26 5.75 -9.56
CA GLN A 340 17.03 4.75 -8.81
C GLN A 340 16.77 3.35 -9.38
N ILE A 341 15.50 3.00 -9.63
CA ILE A 341 15.10 1.71 -10.23
C ILE A 341 15.79 1.53 -11.59
N ILE A 342 15.74 2.54 -12.47
CA ILE A 342 16.38 2.50 -13.79
C ILE A 342 17.89 2.28 -13.65
N ARG A 343 18.54 3.05 -12.79
CA ARG A 343 19.99 2.93 -12.54
C ARG A 343 20.36 1.52 -12.08
N THR A 344 19.65 0.95 -11.11
CA THR A 344 19.89 -0.41 -10.62
C THR A 344 19.72 -1.47 -11.71
N ILE A 345 18.82 -1.24 -12.68
CA ILE A 345 18.61 -2.15 -13.80
C ILE A 345 19.75 -2.01 -14.84
N GLU A 346 20.29 -0.82 -15.04
CA GLU A 346 21.35 -0.53 -16.02
C GLU A 346 22.75 -0.96 -15.54
N GLU A 347 22.95 -1.10 -14.23
CA GLU A 347 24.16 -1.66 -13.58
C GLU A 347 24.19 -3.21 -13.66
#